data_4e390a22ae3f853d5cdbd1a503e64372
#
_entry.id   4e390a22ae3f853d5cdbd1a503e64372
#
_cell.length_a   1.000
_cell.length_b   1.000
_cell.length_c   1.000
_cell.angle_alpha   90.00
_cell.angle_beta   90.00
_cell.angle_gamma   90.00
#
_symmetry.space_group_name_H-M   'P 1'
#
loop_
_entity.id
_entity.type
_entity.pdbx_description
1 polymer ?
#
loop_
_entity_poly.entity_id
_entity_poly.type
_entity_poly.pdbx_seq_one_letter_code
_entity_poly.pdbx_strand_id
1 'polypeptide(L)'
;MGGGGGRGSAAWVTVRLASTDGSSSPTGPPSAPRNLSFSASGTQLSLHWEPPADTGGRQDVRYSVRCSQCQGTAQDGGPCQPCGVGVHFLPGARGLTTPAVHVNGLEPYANYTFNVEAQNGVSGLGSSGHASTSVSISMGHAGERLRGAGTGTWWRQKGLRPQDKLMGRKP
;
A
#
# COMPACT_ATOMS: atom_id res chain seq x y z
N MET A 1 -21.90 35.04 62.15
CA MET A 1 -21.16 35.51 61.01
C MET A 1 -20.68 34.36 60.15
N GLY A 2 -21.56 33.72 59.48
CA GLY A 2 -21.19 32.61 58.66
C GLY A 2 -20.96 33.03 57.23
N GLY A 3 -19.72 33.11 56.81
CA GLY A 3 -19.34 33.21 55.44
C GLY A 3 -19.47 31.87 54.74
N GLY A 4 -20.63 31.59 54.15
CA GLY A 4 -20.80 30.43 53.32
C GLY A 4 -20.09 30.62 51.98
N GLY A 5 -18.86 30.22 51.91
CA GLY A 5 -18.14 30.12 50.65
C GLY A 5 -18.72 28.96 49.83
N GLY A 6 -19.66 29.27 48.98
CA GLY A 6 -20.10 28.34 47.96
C GLY A 6 -18.97 28.00 47.02
N ARG A 7 -18.24 26.93 47.32
CA ARG A 7 -17.36 26.32 46.34
C ARG A 7 -18.26 25.70 45.28
N GLY A 8 -18.41 26.40 44.16
CA GLY A 8 -19.01 25.83 43.00
C GLY A 8 -18.18 24.64 42.57
N SER A 9 -18.66 23.45 42.90
CA SER A 9 -18.16 22.25 42.28
C SER A 9 -18.35 22.40 40.81
N ALA A 10 -17.30 22.62 40.07
CA ALA A 10 -17.32 22.48 38.64
C ALA A 10 -17.65 21.02 38.38
N ALA A 11 -18.94 20.74 38.18
CA ALA A 11 -19.34 19.45 37.71
C ALA A 11 -18.78 19.25 36.32
N TRP A 12 -17.72 18.49 36.24
CA TRP A 12 -17.22 18.02 34.97
C TRP A 12 -18.26 17.05 34.42
N VAL A 13 -19.11 17.55 33.56
CA VAL A 13 -20.01 16.70 32.81
C VAL A 13 -19.13 16.02 31.78
N THR A 14 -18.60 14.87 32.13
CA THR A 14 -18.06 13.96 31.14
C THR A 14 -19.24 13.47 30.31
N VAL A 15 -19.50 14.11 29.21
CA VAL A 15 -20.44 13.60 28.21
C VAL A 15 -19.74 12.37 27.61
N ARG A 16 -20.02 11.23 28.19
CA ARG A 16 -19.79 9.97 27.52
C ARG A 16 -20.85 9.88 26.43
N LEU A 17 -20.46 10.16 25.21
CA LEU A 17 -21.22 9.74 24.07
C LEU A 17 -21.21 8.20 24.10
N ALA A 18 -22.22 7.63 24.73
CA ALA A 18 -22.48 6.21 24.63
C ALA A 18 -22.88 5.93 23.20
N SER A 19 -21.96 5.36 22.46
CA SER A 19 -22.31 4.69 21.20
C SER A 19 -23.29 3.60 21.54
N THR A 20 -24.45 3.64 20.97
CA THR A 20 -25.54 2.70 21.20
C THR A 20 -25.23 1.27 20.75
N ASP A 21 -24.10 1.03 20.16
CA ASP A 21 -23.67 -0.25 19.61
C ASP A 21 -22.43 -0.86 20.28
N GLY A 22 -22.03 -0.35 21.43
CA GLY A 22 -21.02 -0.99 22.27
C GLY A 22 -19.61 -1.13 21.66
N SER A 23 -19.36 -0.59 20.49
CA SER A 23 -18.12 -0.69 19.74
C SER A 23 -17.64 0.69 19.30
N SER A 24 -17.25 1.52 20.24
CA SER A 24 -16.51 2.73 19.92
C SER A 24 -15.04 2.41 19.73
N SER A 25 -14.69 1.84 18.60
CA SER A 25 -13.30 1.90 18.16
C SER A 25 -12.95 3.38 17.94
N PRO A 26 -11.90 3.89 18.58
CA PRO A 26 -11.48 5.26 18.32
C PRO A 26 -11.20 5.42 16.83
N THR A 27 -11.73 6.46 16.21
CA THR A 27 -11.40 6.77 14.82
C THR A 27 -9.92 7.12 14.72
N GLY A 28 -9.22 6.43 13.84
CA GLY A 28 -7.80 6.58 13.64
C GLY A 28 -7.40 6.40 12.18
N PRO A 29 -6.12 6.49 11.88
CA PRO A 29 -5.63 6.16 10.55
C PRO A 29 -5.82 4.67 10.26
N PRO A 30 -5.99 4.28 8.98
CA PRO A 30 -6.14 2.87 8.63
C PRO A 30 -4.82 2.12 8.80
N SER A 31 -4.90 0.79 8.92
CA SER A 31 -3.74 -0.08 8.81
C SER A 31 -3.22 -0.15 7.37
N ALA A 32 -2.09 -0.81 7.16
CA ALA A 32 -1.53 -0.98 5.83
C ALA A 32 -2.46 -1.80 4.92
N PRO A 33 -2.47 -1.54 3.59
CA PRO A 33 -3.09 -2.42 2.62
C PRO A 33 -2.53 -3.84 2.75
N ARG A 34 -3.36 -4.84 2.44
CA ARG A 34 -2.98 -6.25 2.56
C ARG A 34 -2.82 -6.91 1.20
N ASN A 35 -2.11 -8.01 1.17
CA ASN A 35 -1.99 -8.90 0.02
C ASN A 35 -1.66 -8.16 -1.28
N LEU A 36 -0.67 -7.26 -1.21
CA LEU A 36 -0.17 -6.56 -2.39
C LEU A 36 0.42 -7.57 -3.37
N SER A 37 -0.12 -7.60 -4.55
CA SER A 37 0.32 -8.46 -5.65
C SER A 37 0.51 -7.65 -6.93
N PHE A 38 1.29 -8.18 -7.85
CA PHE A 38 1.54 -7.54 -9.12
C PHE A 38 1.52 -8.53 -10.29
N SER A 39 1.23 -7.98 -11.45
CA SER A 39 1.38 -8.66 -12.73
C SER A 39 2.01 -7.68 -13.71
N ALA A 40 3.18 -8.02 -14.23
CA ALA A 40 3.89 -7.19 -15.20
C ALA A 40 3.98 -7.89 -16.55
N SER A 41 3.89 -7.12 -17.62
CA SER A 41 4.03 -7.60 -18.99
C SER A 41 4.65 -6.49 -19.85
N GLY A 42 5.84 -6.73 -20.37
CA GLY A 42 6.58 -5.73 -21.12
C GLY A 42 6.92 -4.52 -20.26
N THR A 43 6.41 -3.35 -20.62
CA THR A 43 6.60 -2.08 -19.91
C THR A 43 5.41 -1.71 -19.02
N GLN A 44 4.45 -2.62 -18.85
CA GLN A 44 3.22 -2.42 -18.10
C GLN A 44 3.21 -3.25 -16.82
N LEU A 45 2.60 -2.70 -15.79
CA LEU A 45 2.44 -3.35 -14.50
C LEU A 45 1.02 -3.09 -13.98
N SER A 46 0.43 -4.13 -13.41
CA SER A 46 -0.83 -4.02 -12.66
C SER A 46 -0.54 -4.36 -11.20
N LEU A 47 -0.88 -3.46 -10.30
CA LEU A 47 -0.84 -3.69 -8.86
C LEU A 47 -2.25 -3.93 -8.34
N HIS A 48 -2.39 -4.90 -7.47
CA HIS A 48 -3.62 -5.23 -6.76
C HIS A 48 -3.32 -5.43 -5.29
N TRP A 49 -4.21 -4.99 -4.44
CA TRP A 49 -4.12 -5.18 -3.00
C TRP A 49 -5.50 -5.36 -2.40
N GLU A 50 -5.53 -5.71 -1.14
CA GLU A 50 -6.78 -5.77 -0.38
C GLU A 50 -6.88 -4.58 0.57
N PRO A 51 -8.10 -4.15 0.92
CA PRO A 51 -8.32 -3.12 1.91
C PRO A 51 -7.63 -3.44 3.23
N PRO A 52 -7.27 -2.41 4.02
CA PRO A 52 -6.73 -2.60 5.35
C PRO A 52 -7.64 -3.48 6.23
N ALA A 53 -7.04 -4.25 7.11
CA ALA A 53 -7.79 -5.01 8.12
C ALA A 53 -8.54 -4.07 9.08
N ASP A 54 -7.92 -2.93 9.39
CA ASP A 54 -8.50 -1.86 10.19
C ASP A 54 -8.59 -0.59 9.34
N THR A 55 -9.79 -0.11 9.11
CA THR A 55 -10.07 1.14 8.38
C THR A 55 -10.04 2.38 9.27
N GLY A 56 -9.71 2.21 10.57
CA GLY A 56 -9.79 3.28 11.54
C GLY A 56 -11.23 3.71 11.87
N GLY A 57 -12.18 2.79 11.72
CA GLY A 57 -13.62 3.06 11.95
C GLY A 57 -14.24 3.99 10.89
N ARG A 58 -13.61 4.12 9.71
CA ARG A 58 -14.06 5.02 8.64
C ARG A 58 -14.24 4.28 7.31
N GLN A 59 -15.06 4.85 6.44
CA GLN A 59 -15.33 4.32 5.11
C GLN A 59 -14.66 5.15 3.99
N ASP A 60 -14.03 6.26 4.34
CA ASP A 60 -13.37 7.17 3.39
C ASP A 60 -11.90 6.79 3.12
N VAL A 61 -11.59 5.51 3.14
CA VAL A 61 -10.25 5.00 2.84
C VAL A 61 -9.89 5.27 1.38
N ARG A 62 -8.72 5.86 1.18
CA ARG A 62 -8.11 6.13 -0.12
C ARG A 62 -6.71 5.55 -0.14
N TYR A 63 -6.23 5.26 -1.34
CA TYR A 63 -4.89 4.72 -1.52
C TYR A 63 -4.02 5.69 -2.31
N SER A 64 -2.75 5.67 -1.98
CA SER A 64 -1.71 6.39 -2.74
C SER A 64 -0.59 5.42 -3.06
N VAL A 65 -0.10 5.49 -4.28
CA VAL A 65 0.99 4.64 -4.77
C VAL A 65 2.19 5.51 -5.06
N ARG A 66 3.33 5.14 -4.50
CA ARG A 66 4.63 5.74 -4.80
C ARG A 66 5.47 4.76 -5.57
N CYS A 67 6.19 5.26 -6.54
CA CYS A 67 7.14 4.50 -7.34
C CYS A 67 8.53 5.06 -7.14
N SER A 68 9.48 4.17 -6.95
CA SER A 68 10.91 4.48 -6.93
C SER A 68 11.65 3.53 -7.87
N GLN A 69 12.54 4.08 -8.68
CA GLN A 69 13.47 3.31 -9.50
C GLN A 69 14.78 3.16 -8.74
N CYS A 70 15.24 1.92 -8.57
CA CYS A 70 16.40 1.61 -7.76
C CYS A 70 17.56 1.11 -8.63
N GLN A 71 18.77 1.50 -8.28
CA GLN A 71 19.99 0.96 -8.86
C GLN A 71 20.38 -0.31 -8.09
N GLY A 72 20.58 -1.40 -8.81
CA GLY A 72 20.85 -2.69 -8.19
C GLY A 72 19.56 -3.45 -7.83
N THR A 73 19.73 -4.63 -7.28
CA THR A 73 18.60 -5.46 -6.82
C THR A 73 18.09 -4.98 -5.45
N ALA A 74 16.89 -5.38 -5.10
CA ALA A 74 16.33 -5.10 -3.77
C ALA A 74 17.22 -5.62 -2.62
N GLN A 75 18.08 -6.57 -2.91
CA GLN A 75 19.01 -7.17 -1.96
C GLN A 75 20.31 -6.37 -1.80
N ASP A 76 20.70 -5.62 -2.83
CA ASP A 76 21.95 -4.86 -2.83
C ASP A 76 21.82 -3.48 -2.15
N GLY A 77 20.58 -3.07 -1.84
CA GLY A 77 20.31 -1.81 -1.12
C GLY A 77 20.81 -0.56 -1.86
N GLY A 78 20.85 -0.61 -3.18
CA GLY A 78 21.28 0.53 -3.99
C GLY A 78 20.37 1.75 -3.85
N PRO A 79 20.86 2.95 -4.22
CA PRO A 79 20.08 4.17 -4.12
C PRO A 79 18.82 4.11 -5.00
N CYS A 80 17.71 4.58 -4.47
CA CYS A 80 16.44 4.69 -5.18
C CYS A 80 16.09 6.15 -5.43
N GLN A 81 15.54 6.42 -6.60
CA GLN A 81 15.03 7.73 -6.99
C GLN A 81 13.53 7.62 -7.32
N PRO A 82 12.75 8.69 -7.11
CA PRO A 82 11.38 8.69 -7.59
C PRO A 82 11.32 8.38 -9.09
N CYS A 83 10.32 7.62 -9.51
CA CYS A 83 10.13 7.29 -10.93
C CYS A 83 10.00 8.55 -11.77
N GLY A 84 10.59 8.53 -12.95
CA GLY A 84 10.58 9.66 -13.87
C GLY A 84 9.20 9.94 -14.49
N VAL A 85 9.13 11.04 -15.22
CA VAL A 85 7.90 11.52 -15.88
C VAL A 85 7.34 10.56 -16.94
N GLY A 86 8.12 9.57 -17.38
CA GLY A 86 7.69 8.55 -18.33
C GLY A 86 6.79 7.47 -17.71
N VAL A 87 6.72 7.40 -16.39
CA VAL A 87 5.89 6.41 -15.68
C VAL A 87 4.52 7.01 -15.40
N HIS A 88 3.49 6.35 -15.89
CA HIS A 88 2.10 6.80 -15.79
C HIS A 88 1.26 5.83 -14.99
N PHE A 89 0.41 6.38 -14.13
CA PHE A 89 -0.53 5.63 -13.30
C PHE A 89 -1.95 5.84 -13.80
N LEU A 90 -2.72 4.76 -13.91
CA LEU A 90 -4.11 4.77 -14.34
C LEU A 90 -4.99 4.08 -13.29
N PRO A 91 -5.99 4.75 -12.76
CA PRO A 91 -6.49 6.11 -13.06
C PRO A 91 -5.62 7.24 -12.49
N GLY A 92 -4.71 6.95 -11.56
CA GLY A 92 -3.82 7.92 -10.95
C GLY A 92 -2.97 7.29 -9.86
N ALA A 93 -2.04 8.06 -9.29
CA ALA A 93 -1.16 7.60 -8.20
C ALA A 93 -1.70 7.94 -6.80
N ARG A 94 -2.70 8.79 -6.70
CA ARG A 94 -3.24 9.29 -5.42
C ARG A 94 -4.75 9.32 -5.41
N GLY A 95 -5.32 9.22 -4.21
CA GLY A 95 -6.77 9.32 -4.02
C GLY A 95 -7.55 8.16 -4.65
N LEU A 96 -6.91 7.01 -4.81
CA LEU A 96 -7.54 5.84 -5.39
C LEU A 96 -8.62 5.29 -4.45
N THR A 97 -9.76 4.99 -5.02
CA THR A 97 -10.89 4.36 -4.32
C THR A 97 -10.92 2.85 -4.51
N THR A 98 -10.32 2.38 -5.58
CA THR A 98 -10.22 0.96 -5.91
C THR A 98 -8.87 0.40 -5.48
N PRO A 99 -8.80 -0.85 -5.02
CA PRO A 99 -7.55 -1.47 -4.57
C PRO A 99 -6.72 -2.00 -5.74
N ALA A 100 -6.61 -1.22 -6.80
CA ALA A 100 -5.87 -1.59 -8.00
C ALA A 100 -5.39 -0.34 -8.75
N VAL A 101 -4.26 -0.48 -9.43
CA VAL A 101 -3.72 0.56 -10.32
C VAL A 101 -2.93 -0.08 -11.44
N HIS A 102 -3.00 0.52 -12.61
CA HIS A 102 -2.16 0.17 -13.75
C HIS A 102 -1.03 1.17 -13.90
N VAL A 103 0.17 0.67 -14.15
CA VAL A 103 1.37 1.48 -14.33
C VAL A 103 1.96 1.19 -15.71
N ASN A 104 2.23 2.22 -16.47
CA ASN A 104 2.79 2.15 -17.81
C ASN A 104 4.10 2.93 -17.90
N GLY A 105 4.91 2.63 -18.90
CA GLY A 105 6.15 3.34 -19.15
C GLY A 105 7.33 2.89 -18.29
N LEU A 106 7.28 1.68 -17.78
CA LEU A 106 8.40 1.07 -17.06
C LEU A 106 9.50 0.65 -18.05
N GLU A 107 10.74 0.82 -17.65
CA GLU A 107 11.88 0.44 -18.46
C GLU A 107 12.21 -1.04 -18.28
N PRO A 108 12.57 -1.74 -19.38
CA PRO A 108 13.12 -3.09 -19.29
C PRO A 108 14.41 -3.10 -18.45
N TYR A 109 14.65 -4.22 -17.77
CA TYR A 109 15.83 -4.45 -16.92
C TYR A 109 16.05 -3.45 -15.79
N ALA A 110 15.06 -2.62 -15.48
CA ALA A 110 15.12 -1.70 -14.37
C ALA A 110 14.44 -2.30 -13.12
N ASN A 111 14.89 -1.86 -11.96
CA ASN A 111 14.34 -2.26 -10.67
C ASN A 111 13.45 -1.15 -10.14
N TYR A 112 12.26 -1.52 -9.71
CA TYR A 112 11.28 -0.61 -9.17
C TYR A 112 10.81 -1.07 -7.80
N THR A 113 10.57 -0.12 -6.92
CA THR A 113 9.86 -0.36 -5.67
C THR A 113 8.58 0.47 -5.67
N PHE A 114 7.46 -0.22 -5.48
CA PHE A 114 6.15 0.39 -5.33
C PHE A 114 5.72 0.30 -3.88
N ASN A 115 5.30 1.43 -3.35
CA ASN A 115 4.78 1.54 -2.00
C ASN A 115 3.31 1.97 -2.07
N VAL A 116 2.42 1.21 -1.46
CA VAL A 116 0.98 1.48 -1.42
C VAL A 116 0.61 1.87 0.00
N GLU A 117 0.10 3.08 0.16
CA GLU A 117 -0.33 3.65 1.43
C GLU A 117 -1.86 3.69 1.49
N ALA A 118 -2.42 3.37 2.65
CA ALA A 118 -3.82 3.61 2.94
C ALA A 118 -3.97 4.86 3.81
N GLN A 119 -4.95 5.69 3.48
CA GLN A 119 -5.25 6.95 4.15
C GLN A 119 -6.76 7.09 4.32
N ASN A 120 -7.16 7.79 5.36
CA ASN A 120 -8.54 8.25 5.56
C ASN A 120 -8.54 9.73 6.00
N GLY A 121 -9.68 10.31 6.26
CA GLY A 121 -9.80 11.73 6.58
C GLY A 121 -9.05 12.19 7.84
N VAL A 122 -8.58 11.27 8.69
CA VAL A 122 -7.81 11.61 9.91
C VAL A 122 -6.33 11.24 9.81
N SER A 123 -5.89 10.64 8.72
CA SER A 123 -4.50 10.20 8.54
C SER A 123 -3.49 11.36 8.57
N GLY A 124 -3.90 12.57 8.25
CA GLY A 124 -3.04 13.76 8.27
C GLY A 124 -3.01 14.49 9.62
N LEU A 125 -3.80 14.07 10.59
CA LEU A 125 -3.94 14.78 11.87
C LEU A 125 -2.92 14.32 12.93
N GLY A 126 -2.19 13.25 12.68
CA GLY A 126 -1.19 12.71 13.60
C GLY A 126 0.23 12.81 13.05
N SER A 127 1.21 12.71 13.92
CA SER A 127 2.63 12.59 13.58
C SER A 127 3.02 11.19 13.11
N SER A 128 2.12 10.24 13.19
CA SER A 128 2.32 8.88 12.70
C SER A 128 2.34 8.87 11.18
N GLY A 129 3.37 8.27 10.61
CA GLY A 129 3.42 8.03 9.16
C GLY A 129 2.25 7.17 8.70
N HIS A 130 1.93 7.26 7.43
CA HIS A 130 0.89 6.44 6.82
C HIS A 130 1.32 4.97 6.77
N ALA A 131 0.40 4.08 7.16
CA ALA A 131 0.66 2.66 7.07
C ALA A 131 0.70 2.22 5.59
N SER A 132 1.74 1.53 5.21
CA SER A 132 2.01 1.17 3.83
C SER A 132 2.51 -0.26 3.69
N THR A 133 2.35 -0.79 2.51
CA THR A 133 2.99 -2.04 2.08
C THR A 133 3.75 -1.79 0.78
N SER A 134 4.83 -2.53 0.56
CA SER A 134 5.68 -2.32 -0.60
C SER A 134 6.01 -3.62 -1.31
N VAL A 135 6.34 -3.50 -2.58
CA VAL A 135 6.83 -4.58 -3.42
C VAL A 135 7.97 -4.07 -4.29
N SER A 136 9.04 -4.85 -4.39
CA SER A 136 10.16 -4.58 -5.28
C SER A 136 10.14 -5.53 -6.46
N ILE A 137 10.27 -5.00 -7.65
CA ILE A 137 10.10 -5.71 -8.91
C ILE A 137 11.31 -5.43 -9.80
N SER A 138 11.93 -6.49 -10.30
CA SER A 138 12.93 -6.37 -11.35
C SER A 138 12.25 -6.64 -12.69
N MET A 139 12.18 -5.64 -13.55
CA MET A 139 11.61 -5.78 -14.89
C MET A 139 12.52 -6.63 -15.75
N GLY A 140 11.93 -7.60 -16.46
CA GLY A 140 12.65 -8.41 -17.45
C GLY A 140 12.73 -7.73 -18.81
N HIS A 141 13.05 -8.51 -19.84
CA HIS A 141 13.01 -8.02 -21.22
C HIS A 141 11.58 -7.83 -21.73
N ALA A 142 11.41 -7.03 -22.75
CA ALA A 142 10.11 -6.81 -23.38
C ALA A 142 9.47 -8.15 -23.80
N GLY A 143 8.22 -8.39 -23.38
CA GLY A 143 7.49 -9.64 -23.62
C GLY A 143 7.53 -10.65 -22.48
N GLU A 144 8.35 -10.46 -21.47
CA GLU A 144 8.36 -11.31 -20.28
C GLU A 144 7.19 -10.94 -19.36
N ARG A 145 6.53 -11.97 -18.84
CA ARG A 145 5.45 -11.80 -17.86
C ARG A 145 5.97 -12.13 -16.48
N LEU A 146 5.79 -11.19 -15.55
CA LEU A 146 6.15 -11.34 -14.15
C LEU A 146 4.91 -11.28 -13.29
N ARG A 147 4.82 -12.16 -12.32
CA ARG A 147 3.77 -12.13 -11.29
C ARG A 147 4.40 -12.32 -9.93
N GLY A 148 3.85 -11.69 -8.92
CA GLY A 148 4.30 -11.86 -7.56
C GLY A 148 3.39 -11.21 -6.55
N ALA A 149 3.64 -11.53 -5.29
CA ALA A 149 2.99 -10.91 -4.15
C ALA A 149 4.05 -10.28 -3.26
N GLY A 150 3.66 -9.25 -2.50
CA GLY A 150 4.54 -8.43 -1.68
C GLY A 150 5.55 -9.23 -0.88
N THR A 151 6.73 -8.66 -0.65
CA THR A 151 7.88 -9.21 0.06
C THR A 151 8.47 -10.51 -0.51
N GLY A 152 8.90 -10.47 -1.79
CA GLY A 152 9.98 -11.36 -2.23
C GLY A 152 9.63 -12.66 -2.90
N THR A 153 8.37 -12.99 -3.15
CA THR A 153 7.99 -14.12 -4.00
C THR A 153 7.40 -13.64 -5.31
N TRP A 154 8.20 -13.57 -6.32
CA TRP A 154 7.75 -13.28 -7.68
C TRP A 154 8.08 -14.45 -8.60
N TRP A 155 7.16 -14.71 -9.51
CA TRP A 155 7.27 -15.78 -10.48
C TRP A 155 7.55 -15.19 -11.85
N ARG A 156 8.68 -15.57 -12.40
CA ARG A 156 9.01 -15.27 -13.77
C ARG A 156 8.27 -16.25 -14.67
N GLN A 157 7.15 -15.84 -15.22
CA GLN A 157 6.43 -16.65 -16.20
C GLN A 157 7.03 -16.39 -17.59
N LYS A 158 8.11 -17.09 -17.89
CA LYS A 158 8.45 -17.32 -19.30
C LYS A 158 7.27 -18.11 -19.88
N GLY A 159 6.86 -17.82 -21.11
CA GLY A 159 5.77 -18.53 -21.79
C GLY A 159 6.00 -20.04 -21.99
N LEU A 160 6.63 -20.68 -21.02
CA LEU A 160 6.95 -22.08 -20.96
C LEU A 160 5.74 -22.83 -20.41
N ARG A 161 5.33 -23.83 -21.16
CA ARG A 161 4.29 -24.76 -20.72
C ARG A 161 4.75 -25.49 -19.44
N PRO A 162 3.81 -25.87 -18.54
CA PRO A 162 4.15 -26.64 -17.32
C PRO A 162 4.96 -27.90 -17.57
N GLN A 163 4.89 -28.44 -18.78
CA GLN A 163 5.63 -29.64 -19.19
C GLN A 163 7.14 -29.41 -19.32
N ASP A 164 7.58 -28.20 -19.60
CA ASP A 164 9.00 -27.91 -19.74
C ASP A 164 9.72 -27.94 -18.39
N LYS A 165 8.97 -27.80 -17.30
CA LYS A 165 9.45 -27.93 -15.94
C LYS A 165 9.79 -29.38 -15.55
N LEU A 166 9.20 -30.34 -16.22
CA LEU A 166 9.45 -31.78 -16.01
C LEU A 166 10.62 -32.29 -16.83
N MET A 167 10.93 -31.64 -17.95
CA MET A 167 12.05 -32.00 -18.80
C MET A 167 13.43 -31.58 -18.26
N GLY A 168 13.47 -30.67 -17.33
CA GLY A 168 14.71 -30.27 -16.65
C GLY A 168 15.20 -31.24 -15.56
N ARG A 169 14.45 -32.29 -15.29
CA ARG A 169 14.81 -33.37 -14.36
C ARG A 169 15.17 -34.61 -15.14
N LYS A 170 16.31 -34.62 -15.73
CA LYS A 170 16.92 -35.88 -16.08
C LYS A 170 17.75 -36.38 -14.91
N PRO A 171 17.61 -37.68 -14.56
CA PRO A 171 18.49 -38.33 -13.63
C PRO A 171 19.93 -38.33 -14.13
#